data_2bb53288f8f2f7bc0b8020ff38a95485
#
_entry.id   2bb53288f8f2f7bc0b8020ff38a95485
#
_cell.length_a   1.000
_cell.length_b   1.000
_cell.length_c   1.000
_cell.angle_alpha   90.00
_cell.angle_beta   90.00
_cell.angle_gamma   90.00
#
_symmetry.space_group_name_H-M   'P 1'
#
loop_
_entity.id
_entity.type
_entity.pdbx_description
1 polymer ?
#
loop_
_entity_poly.entity_id
_entity_poly.type
_entity_poly.pdbx_seq_one_letter_code
_entity_poly.pdbx_strand_id
1 'polypeptide(L)'
;MLHRNKRGIALCFLTLFLFLSGCGSLKDDTLLTINAVITEVDTGKQTITVKDDVDENPLGEGCLVDCSSIPMFYCDFATQKVTRISFEDLQVNDKVIVSIRSSEMERFRSGSGGENTIKVEQLQLYTQRVLR
;
A
#
# COMPACT_ATOMS: atom_id res chain seq x y z
N MET A 1 -55.47 4.21 -11.12
CA MET A 1 -54.25 3.76 -11.79
C MET A 1 -53.06 4.65 -11.50
N LEU A 2 -53.19 5.94 -11.41
CA LEU A 2 -52.09 6.87 -11.10
C LEU A 2 -51.51 6.71 -9.69
N HIS A 3 -52.28 6.24 -8.73
CA HIS A 3 -51.81 6.01 -7.35
C HIS A 3 -50.90 4.79 -7.21
N ARG A 4 -51.03 3.79 -8.09
CA ARG A 4 -50.15 2.61 -8.07
C ARG A 4 -48.73 2.90 -8.51
N ASN A 5 -48.58 3.78 -9.50
CA ASN A 5 -47.28 4.14 -10.03
C ASN A 5 -46.46 5.00 -9.06
N LYS A 6 -47.13 5.88 -8.32
CA LYS A 6 -46.45 6.70 -7.31
C LYS A 6 -45.91 5.89 -6.15
N ARG A 7 -46.61 4.85 -5.73
CA ARG A 7 -46.13 3.95 -4.65
C ARG A 7 -44.98 3.07 -5.12
N GLY A 8 -44.99 2.59 -6.35
CA GLY A 8 -43.94 1.81 -6.94
C GLY A 8 -42.64 2.62 -7.11
N ILE A 9 -42.79 3.85 -7.57
CA ILE A 9 -41.65 4.77 -7.75
C ILE A 9 -41.03 5.15 -6.39
N ALA A 10 -41.84 5.41 -5.38
CA ALA A 10 -41.38 5.72 -4.02
C ALA A 10 -40.65 4.53 -3.40
N LEU A 11 -41.10 3.31 -3.64
CA LEU A 11 -40.43 2.09 -3.18
C LEU A 11 -39.08 1.88 -3.87
N CYS A 12 -39.01 2.15 -5.17
CA CYS A 12 -37.75 2.07 -5.92
C CYS A 12 -36.74 3.12 -5.45
N PHE A 13 -37.17 4.32 -5.15
CA PHE A 13 -36.31 5.37 -4.59
C PHE A 13 -35.80 5.01 -3.21
N LEU A 14 -36.65 4.44 -2.39
CA LEU A 14 -36.25 4.01 -1.02
C LEU A 14 -35.25 2.89 -1.07
N THR A 15 -35.39 1.92 -1.98
CA THR A 15 -34.46 0.81 -2.16
C THR A 15 -33.11 1.32 -2.69
N LEU A 16 -33.13 2.26 -3.61
CA LEU A 16 -31.92 2.87 -4.16
C LEU A 16 -31.15 3.65 -3.09
N PHE A 17 -31.86 4.35 -2.22
CA PHE A 17 -31.28 5.10 -1.12
C PHE A 17 -30.61 4.18 -0.09
N LEU A 18 -31.18 3.02 0.16
CA LEU A 18 -30.61 2.00 1.05
C LEU A 18 -29.30 1.41 0.48
N PHE A 19 -29.23 1.24 -0.83
CA PHE A 19 -27.98 0.80 -1.49
C PHE A 19 -26.87 1.83 -1.38
N LEU A 20 -27.17 3.11 -1.54
CA LEU A 20 -26.19 4.19 -1.43
C LEU A 20 -25.68 4.36 0.00
N SER A 21 -26.54 4.21 1.00
CA SER A 21 -26.12 4.30 2.40
C SER A 21 -25.31 3.07 2.85
N GLY A 22 -25.52 1.91 2.23
CA GLY A 22 -24.74 0.71 2.48
C GLY A 22 -23.30 0.82 2.01
N CYS A 23 -23.06 1.51 0.89
CA CYS A 23 -21.69 1.73 0.38
C CYS A 23 -20.88 2.74 1.20
N GLY A 24 -21.53 3.69 1.88
CA GLY A 24 -20.86 4.71 2.68
C GLY A 24 -20.47 4.27 4.09
N SER A 25 -20.90 3.09 4.54
CA SER A 25 -20.62 2.59 5.89
C SER A 25 -19.41 1.66 5.96
N LEU A 26 -18.82 1.26 4.83
CA LEU A 26 -17.59 0.50 4.81
C LEU A 26 -16.42 1.43 5.11
N LYS A 27 -15.70 1.15 6.19
CA LYS A 27 -14.44 1.84 6.48
C LYS A 27 -13.49 1.52 5.32
N ASP A 28 -13.17 2.52 4.53
CA ASP A 28 -12.25 2.38 3.44
C ASP A 28 -10.83 2.25 3.98
N ASP A 29 -10.35 1.01 4.05
CA ASP A 29 -8.95 0.74 4.31
C ASP A 29 -8.23 0.85 2.96
N THR A 30 -7.78 2.06 2.66
CA THR A 30 -7.12 2.36 1.39
C THR A 30 -5.66 1.98 1.41
N LEU A 31 -5.10 1.70 0.23
CA LEU A 31 -3.67 1.52 0.06
C LEU A 31 -3.01 2.88 -0.15
N LEU A 32 -2.04 3.17 0.70
CA LEU A 32 -1.19 4.35 0.59
C LEU A 32 0.12 3.95 -0.06
N THR A 33 0.60 4.74 -1.01
CA THR A 33 1.91 4.54 -1.63
C THR A 33 2.90 5.54 -1.08
N ILE A 34 4.06 5.06 -0.65
CA ILE A 34 5.08 5.88 -0.03
C ILE A 34 6.42 5.61 -0.73
N ASN A 35 7.09 6.69 -1.10
CA ASN A 35 8.44 6.62 -1.65
C ASN A 35 9.43 6.50 -0.50
N ALA A 36 10.29 5.49 -0.56
CA ALA A 36 11.25 5.20 0.49
C ALA A 36 12.61 4.85 -0.09
N VAL A 37 13.62 4.90 0.75
CA VAL A 37 15.00 4.52 0.39
C VAL A 37 15.42 3.37 1.32
N ILE A 38 16.00 2.33 0.75
CA ILE A 38 16.54 1.20 1.50
C ILE A 38 17.86 1.63 2.15
N THR A 39 17.94 1.53 3.47
CA THR A 39 19.16 1.84 4.22
C THR A 39 19.91 0.59 4.66
N GLU A 40 19.21 -0.53 4.82
CA GLU A 40 19.82 -1.81 5.20
C GLU A 40 19.08 -2.96 4.52
N VAL A 41 19.82 -4.04 4.22
CA VAL A 41 19.26 -5.27 3.67
C VAL A 41 19.78 -6.43 4.52
N ASP A 42 18.87 -7.22 5.07
CA ASP A 42 19.18 -8.43 5.84
C ASP A 42 18.75 -9.65 5.02
N THR A 43 19.71 -10.31 4.39
CA THR A 43 19.46 -11.45 3.51
C THR A 43 19.00 -12.69 4.29
N GLY A 44 19.47 -12.86 5.51
CA GLY A 44 19.09 -14.01 6.34
C GLY A 44 17.63 -13.97 6.77
N LYS A 45 17.13 -12.80 7.11
CA LYS A 45 15.74 -12.61 7.54
C LYS A 45 14.82 -12.17 6.41
N GLN A 46 15.37 -11.82 5.24
CA GLN A 46 14.65 -11.22 4.12
C GLN A 46 13.87 -9.96 4.54
N THR A 47 14.54 -9.11 5.33
CA THR A 47 14.01 -7.83 5.77
C THR A 47 14.83 -6.69 5.21
N ILE A 48 14.21 -5.55 5.02
CA ILE A 48 14.89 -4.31 4.67
C ILE A 48 14.54 -3.25 5.71
N THR A 49 15.47 -2.32 5.92
CA THR A 49 15.18 -1.09 6.65
C THR A 49 15.02 0.00 5.63
N VAL A 50 13.93 0.75 5.75
CA VAL A 50 13.63 1.84 4.83
C VAL A 50 13.40 3.12 5.62
N LYS A 51 13.71 4.25 4.99
CA LYS A 51 13.36 5.57 5.47
C LYS A 51 12.59 6.31 4.38
N ASP A 52 11.87 7.35 4.77
CA ASP A 52 11.18 8.19 3.81
C ASP A 52 12.16 8.88 2.87
N ASP A 53 11.84 8.94 1.58
CA ASP A 53 12.66 9.65 0.58
C ASP A 53 12.50 11.17 0.65
N VAL A 54 11.47 11.67 1.32
CA VAL A 54 11.20 13.09 1.51
C VAL A 54 11.09 13.43 3.00
N ASP A 55 11.32 14.69 3.34
CA ASP A 55 11.43 15.16 4.73
C ASP A 55 10.12 15.13 5.54
N GLU A 56 8.99 14.78 4.94
CA GLU A 56 7.68 14.71 5.61
C GLU A 56 7.47 13.47 6.48
N ASN A 57 8.25 12.49 6.30
CA ASN A 57 8.60 11.41 7.21
C ASN A 57 7.46 10.60 7.85
N PRO A 58 6.53 10.00 7.08
CA PRO A 58 5.54 9.10 7.67
C PRO A 58 6.14 7.81 8.21
N LEU A 59 7.32 7.38 7.71
CA LEU A 59 8.00 6.15 8.12
C LEU A 59 9.03 6.36 9.23
N GLY A 60 9.32 7.61 9.60
CA GLY A 60 10.36 7.91 10.56
C GLY A 60 11.77 7.81 9.97
N GLU A 61 12.78 7.75 10.83
CA GLU A 61 14.18 7.67 10.41
C GLU A 61 14.57 6.28 9.89
N GLY A 62 13.74 5.29 10.11
CA GLY A 62 13.94 3.94 9.61
C GLY A 62 12.93 2.99 10.18
N CYS A 63 12.33 2.16 9.34
CA CYS A 63 11.43 1.10 9.77
C CYS A 63 11.75 -0.19 9.04
N LEU A 64 11.46 -1.31 9.69
CA LEU A 64 11.69 -2.64 9.14
C LEU A 64 10.49 -3.08 8.30
N VAL A 65 10.79 -3.66 7.15
CA VAL A 65 9.82 -4.29 6.27
C VAL A 65 10.21 -5.73 6.06
N ASP A 66 9.30 -6.65 6.37
CA ASP A 66 9.48 -8.07 6.09
C ASP A 66 9.07 -8.33 4.63
N CYS A 67 10.04 -8.68 3.80
CA CYS A 67 9.85 -8.91 2.37
C CYS A 67 9.66 -10.39 2.02
N SER A 68 9.63 -11.28 3.01
CA SER A 68 9.64 -12.73 2.78
C SER A 68 8.38 -13.25 2.05
N SER A 69 7.26 -12.55 2.17
CA SER A 69 5.98 -13.02 1.62
C SER A 69 5.22 -11.96 0.83
N ILE A 70 5.82 -10.82 0.55
CA ILE A 70 5.15 -9.75 -0.21
C ILE A 70 5.51 -9.83 -1.70
N PRO A 71 4.58 -9.48 -2.60
CA PRO A 71 4.90 -9.35 -4.01
C PRO A 71 5.81 -8.15 -4.26
N MET A 72 6.83 -8.34 -5.09
CA MET A 72 7.79 -7.31 -5.43
C MET A 72 7.92 -7.21 -6.96
N PHE A 73 7.95 -5.99 -7.47
CA PHE A 73 7.94 -5.72 -8.89
C PHE A 73 8.99 -4.66 -9.26
N TYR A 74 9.41 -4.73 -10.51
CA TYR A 74 10.24 -3.72 -11.15
C TYR A 74 9.52 -3.23 -12.40
N CYS A 75 9.42 -1.91 -12.55
CA CYS A 75 8.87 -1.30 -13.76
C CYS A 75 9.98 -0.58 -14.49
N ASP A 76 10.31 -1.05 -15.71
CA ASP A 76 11.26 -0.38 -16.57
C ASP A 76 10.56 0.81 -17.24
N PHE A 77 11.02 2.03 -16.93
CA PHE A 77 10.38 3.24 -17.44
C PHE A 77 10.58 3.44 -18.94
N ALA A 78 11.66 2.92 -19.49
CA ALA A 78 11.94 3.04 -20.92
C ALA A 78 11.01 2.16 -21.76
N THR A 79 10.74 0.94 -21.32
CA THR A 79 9.91 -0.03 -22.04
C THR A 79 8.50 -0.15 -21.49
N GLN A 80 8.24 0.41 -20.29
CA GLN A 80 7.00 0.26 -19.53
C GLN A 80 6.66 -1.19 -19.18
N LYS A 81 7.66 -2.05 -19.18
CA LYS A 81 7.50 -3.46 -18.86
C LYS A 81 7.61 -3.66 -17.35
N VAL A 82 6.64 -4.37 -16.78
CA VAL A 82 6.62 -4.74 -15.35
C VAL A 82 7.09 -6.18 -15.22
N THR A 83 8.06 -6.40 -14.34
CA THR A 83 8.64 -7.72 -14.08
C THR A 83 8.60 -8.00 -12.59
N ARG A 84 8.27 -9.24 -12.24
CA ARG A 84 8.37 -9.69 -10.84
C ARG A 84 9.84 -9.88 -10.47
N ILE A 85 10.22 -9.40 -9.29
CA ILE A 85 11.60 -9.51 -8.80
C ILE A 85 11.65 -10.32 -7.52
N SER A 86 12.85 -10.73 -7.13
CA SER A 86 13.11 -11.43 -5.88
C SER A 86 13.84 -10.52 -4.90
N PHE A 87 13.94 -10.97 -3.65
CA PHE A 87 14.59 -10.20 -2.58
C PHE A 87 16.06 -9.89 -2.92
N GLU A 88 16.75 -10.80 -3.59
CA GLU A 88 18.15 -10.64 -3.98
C GLU A 88 18.39 -9.49 -4.95
N ASP A 89 17.34 -9.01 -5.61
CA ASP A 89 17.43 -7.87 -6.52
C ASP A 89 17.49 -6.53 -5.79
N LEU A 90 17.19 -6.49 -4.49
CA LEU A 90 17.18 -5.28 -3.70
C LEU A 90 18.57 -4.96 -3.16
N GLN A 91 18.93 -3.68 -3.15
CA GLN A 91 20.24 -3.19 -2.69
C GLN A 91 20.05 -1.97 -1.80
N VAL A 92 21.04 -1.74 -0.92
CA VAL A 92 21.13 -0.50 -0.15
C VAL A 92 21.20 0.69 -1.09
N ASN A 93 20.53 1.76 -0.73
CA ASN A 93 20.32 2.99 -1.49
C ASN A 93 19.32 2.88 -2.65
N ASP A 94 18.68 1.74 -2.83
CA ASP A 94 17.57 1.64 -3.77
C ASP A 94 16.39 2.50 -3.31
N LYS A 95 15.78 3.17 -4.28
CA LYS A 95 14.49 3.82 -4.10
C LYS A 95 13.40 2.80 -4.39
N VAL A 96 12.45 2.72 -3.50
CA VAL A 96 11.31 1.80 -3.60
C VAL A 96 10.02 2.55 -3.35
N ILE A 97 8.93 2.02 -3.88
CA ILE A 97 7.58 2.47 -3.58
C ILE A 97 6.92 1.33 -2.81
N VAL A 98 6.51 1.61 -1.58
CA VAL A 98 5.83 0.63 -0.74
C VAL A 98 4.35 0.97 -0.65
N SER A 99 3.51 -0.03 -0.75
CA SER A 99 2.06 0.10 -0.60
C SER A 99 1.67 -0.41 0.78
N ILE A 100 1.05 0.45 1.57
CA ILE A 100 0.72 0.20 2.97
C ILE A 100 -0.75 0.50 3.17
N ARG A 101 -1.46 -0.34 3.92
CA ARG A 101 -2.86 -0.06 4.26
C ARG A 101 -2.92 1.12 5.23
N SER A 102 -3.93 1.96 5.06
CA SER A 102 -4.12 3.14 5.92
C SER A 102 -4.26 2.74 7.39
N SER A 103 -4.93 1.63 7.68
CA SER A 103 -5.05 1.09 9.04
C SER A 103 -3.69 0.70 9.64
N GLU A 104 -2.82 0.12 8.83
CA GLU A 104 -1.45 -0.23 9.25
C GLU A 104 -0.61 1.03 9.51
N MET A 105 -0.76 2.05 8.68
CA MET A 105 -0.06 3.32 8.87
C MET A 105 -0.49 3.99 10.18
N GLU A 106 -1.78 3.98 10.50
CA GLU A 106 -2.29 4.50 11.76
C GLU A 106 -1.73 3.73 12.96
N ARG A 107 -1.71 2.40 12.88
CA ARG A 107 -1.13 1.55 13.91
C ARG A 107 0.35 1.86 14.12
N PHE A 108 1.10 1.99 13.04
CA PHE A 108 2.53 2.30 13.08
C PHE A 108 2.79 3.67 13.71
N ARG A 109 2.03 4.69 13.32
CA ARG A 109 2.17 6.06 13.84
C ARG A 109 1.80 6.15 15.31
N SER A 110 0.81 5.41 15.75
CA SER A 110 0.38 5.41 17.16
C SER A 110 1.36 4.70 18.09
N GLY A 111 2.30 3.91 17.53
CA GLY A 111 3.24 3.13 18.31
C GLY A 111 2.59 2.00 19.09
N SER A 112 1.34 1.65 18.81
CA SER A 112 0.58 0.65 19.57
C SER A 112 1.14 -0.76 19.47
N GLY A 113 1.97 -1.04 18.46
CA GLY A 113 2.63 -2.31 18.30
C GLY A 113 3.97 -2.42 19.02
N GLY A 114 4.54 -1.32 19.51
CA GLY A 114 5.83 -1.30 20.20
C GLY A 114 7.04 -1.66 19.34
N GLU A 115 6.82 -2.10 18.12
CA GLU A 115 7.86 -2.52 17.19
C GLU A 115 8.02 -1.51 16.05
N ASN A 116 9.24 -1.35 15.58
CA ASN A 116 9.56 -0.48 14.44
C ASN A 116 9.41 -1.23 13.11
N THR A 117 8.41 -2.10 13.02
CA THR A 117 8.11 -2.91 11.85
C THR A 117 6.76 -2.48 11.26
N ILE A 118 6.74 -2.25 9.97
CA ILE A 118 5.51 -1.91 9.25
C ILE A 118 5.19 -3.01 8.25
N LYS A 119 3.91 -3.38 8.16
CA LYS A 119 3.43 -4.37 7.21
C LYS A 119 3.17 -3.71 5.88
N VAL A 120 3.86 -4.17 4.85
CA VAL A 120 3.74 -3.68 3.48
C VAL A 120 2.99 -4.72 2.65
N GLU A 121 2.05 -4.27 1.84
CA GLU A 121 1.27 -5.15 0.96
C GLU A 121 2.00 -5.45 -0.35
N GLN A 122 2.81 -4.51 -0.83
CA GLN A 122 3.51 -4.63 -2.10
C GLN A 122 4.70 -3.67 -2.12
N LEU A 123 5.77 -4.08 -2.80
CA LEU A 123 6.94 -3.25 -3.00
C LEU A 123 7.26 -3.15 -4.49
N GLN A 124 7.53 -1.94 -4.96
CA GLN A 124 8.01 -1.70 -6.31
C GLN A 124 9.42 -1.10 -6.26
N LEU A 125 10.36 -1.72 -6.95
CA LEU A 125 11.70 -1.14 -7.12
C LEU A 125 11.60 0.03 -8.10
N TYR A 126 11.91 1.23 -7.62
CA TYR A 126 11.86 2.46 -8.41
C TYR A 126 13.20 2.74 -9.10
N THR A 127 14.32 2.42 -8.46
CA THR A 127 15.66 2.59 -9.05
C THR A 127 15.76 1.81 -10.36
N GLN A 128 16.20 2.50 -11.41
CA GLN A 128 16.29 1.89 -12.74
C GLN A 128 17.66 1.25 -12.93
N ARG A 129 17.66 -0.02 -13.31
CA ARG A 129 18.87 -0.77 -13.67
C ARG A 129 18.49 -2.03 -14.43
N VAL A 130 19.46 -2.61 -15.10
CA VAL A 130 19.27 -3.91 -15.75
C VAL A 130 19.24 -5.00 -14.68
N LEU A 131 18.12 -5.70 -14.59
CA LEU A 131 17.97 -6.86 -13.70
C LEU A 131 18.34 -8.13 -14.46
N ARG A 132 19.06 -9.02 -13.76
CA ARG A 132 19.46 -10.32 -14.34
C ARG A 132 18.46 -11.41 -13.99
#